data_3ae13ed14535961be51c2cade56f9d9a
#
_entry.id   3ae13ed14535961be51c2cade56f9d9a
#
_cell.length_a   1.000
_cell.length_b   1.000
_cell.length_c   1.000
_cell.angle_alpha   90.00
_cell.angle_beta   90.00
_cell.angle_gamma   90.00
#
_symmetry.space_group_name_H-M   'P 1'
#
loop_
_entity.id
_entity.type
_entity.pdbx_description
1 polymer ?
#
loop_
_entity_poly.entity_id
_entity_poly.type
_entity_poly.pdbx_seq_one_letter_code
_entity_poly.pdbx_strand_id
1 'polypeptide(L)'
;MSGDRPVDVAARLVRERFSGALAAFLGGSAPTGRRTPWSDLDIVVVLDGPPAPFRETLRFEGWIVELFVQTETSIEYYWGVDAERRRTPLLRMVADGVILAGGDGAAPAFQERAVALLAAGPAAPDAETVDYQRYLLTDLVDDLRGCTDPVELAYLAATLMLAASDFLLLAGNRWSARGKWLPRRIGEVDPDLPGRLVAGQRAVVVDGDREPLIAAVLAVLDSAGGPLQEGFMLSGKDPGRNSE
;
A
#
# COMPACT_ATOMS: atom_id res chain seq x y z
N MET A 1 16.70 -25.57 -1.75
CA MET A 1 16.78 -24.11 -2.06
C MET A 1 18.27 -23.79 -2.16
N SER A 2 18.71 -23.15 -3.25
CA SER A 2 20.07 -22.67 -3.42
C SER A 2 20.45 -21.79 -2.21
N GLY A 3 21.66 -21.97 -1.67
CA GLY A 3 22.18 -21.15 -0.56
C GLY A 3 22.53 -19.72 -0.99
N ASP A 4 22.28 -19.36 -2.24
CA ASP A 4 22.60 -18.06 -2.81
C ASP A 4 21.71 -16.96 -2.25
N ARG A 5 22.30 -15.78 -2.10
CA ARG A 5 21.54 -14.59 -1.65
C ARG A 5 20.53 -14.17 -2.72
N PRO A 6 19.34 -13.70 -2.33
CA PRO A 6 18.30 -13.22 -3.25
C PRO A 6 18.82 -12.23 -4.31
N VAL A 7 19.71 -11.33 -3.88
CA VAL A 7 20.31 -10.31 -4.77
C VAL A 7 21.17 -10.97 -5.87
N ASP A 8 21.92 -12.02 -5.54
CA ASP A 8 22.80 -12.69 -6.51
C ASP A 8 21.97 -13.44 -7.57
N VAL A 9 20.88 -14.08 -7.16
CA VAL A 9 19.94 -14.77 -8.06
C VAL A 9 19.23 -13.76 -8.97
N ALA A 10 18.70 -12.67 -8.40
CA ALA A 10 18.04 -11.60 -9.16
C ALA A 10 19.02 -10.96 -10.18
N ALA A 11 20.26 -10.70 -9.77
CA ALA A 11 21.27 -10.12 -10.66
C ALA A 11 21.65 -11.06 -11.81
N ARG A 12 21.68 -12.39 -11.59
CA ARG A 12 21.91 -13.37 -12.69
C ARG A 12 20.75 -13.34 -13.68
N LEU A 13 19.50 -13.39 -13.20
CA LEU A 13 18.33 -13.32 -14.07
C LEU A 13 18.34 -12.07 -14.93
N VAL A 14 18.62 -10.90 -14.34
CA VAL A 14 18.67 -9.64 -15.07
C VAL A 14 19.77 -9.68 -16.16
N ARG A 15 20.97 -10.17 -15.83
CA ARG A 15 22.04 -10.28 -16.83
C ARG A 15 21.71 -11.24 -17.97
N GLU A 16 21.03 -12.35 -17.69
CA GLU A 16 20.69 -13.37 -18.69
C GLU A 16 19.59 -12.91 -19.62
N ARG A 17 18.55 -12.26 -19.09
CA ARG A 17 17.35 -11.91 -19.87
C ARG A 17 17.29 -10.46 -20.35
N PHE A 18 17.98 -9.55 -19.65
CA PHE A 18 17.87 -8.11 -19.83
C PHE A 18 19.25 -7.45 -19.86
N SER A 19 20.18 -7.99 -20.64
CA SER A 19 21.56 -7.47 -20.74
C SER A 19 21.65 -6.02 -21.22
N GLY A 20 20.60 -5.51 -21.89
CA GLY A 20 20.47 -4.12 -22.34
C GLY A 20 19.58 -3.26 -21.42
N ALA A 21 19.29 -3.69 -20.19
CA ALA A 21 18.48 -2.89 -19.28
C ALA A 21 19.16 -1.56 -18.93
N LEU A 22 18.43 -0.45 -19.04
CA LEU A 22 18.87 0.87 -18.58
C LEU A 22 19.02 0.89 -17.05
N ALA A 23 18.11 0.22 -16.36
CA ALA A 23 18.12 0.07 -14.91
C ALA A 23 17.41 -1.21 -14.50
N ALA A 24 17.82 -1.81 -13.37
CA ALA A 24 17.05 -2.85 -12.72
C ALA A 24 17.21 -2.80 -11.20
N PHE A 25 16.14 -3.17 -10.46
CA PHE A 25 16.04 -3.06 -9.02
C PHE A 25 15.43 -4.33 -8.44
N LEU A 26 15.98 -4.84 -7.33
CA LEU A 26 15.33 -5.83 -6.49
C LEU A 26 14.61 -5.13 -5.36
N GLY A 27 13.29 -5.15 -5.41
CA GLY A 27 12.40 -4.57 -4.40
C GLY A 27 11.83 -5.60 -3.42
N GLY A 28 10.69 -5.23 -2.84
CA GLY A 28 9.91 -6.10 -1.99
C GLY A 28 10.56 -6.46 -0.65
N SER A 29 10.28 -7.67 -0.17
CA SER A 29 10.79 -8.14 1.13
C SER A 29 12.14 -8.85 1.06
N ALA A 30 12.55 -9.29 -0.12
CA ALA A 30 13.73 -10.11 -0.32
C ALA A 30 15.05 -9.41 0.11
N PRO A 31 15.31 -8.13 -0.20
CA PRO A 31 16.52 -7.44 0.21
C PRO A 31 16.50 -6.98 1.68
N THR A 32 15.35 -6.99 2.38
CA THR A 32 15.19 -6.33 3.69
C THR A 32 15.47 -7.20 4.90
N GLY A 33 15.91 -8.45 4.72
CA GLY A 33 16.08 -9.42 5.81
C GLY A 33 14.76 -9.93 6.44
N ARG A 34 13.61 -9.46 5.97
CA ARG A 34 12.26 -9.86 6.44
C ARG A 34 11.63 -10.95 5.56
N ARG A 35 12.47 -11.69 4.85
CA ARG A 35 12.01 -12.75 3.97
C ARG A 35 11.51 -13.97 4.76
N THR A 36 10.57 -14.68 4.14
CA THR A 36 10.06 -15.97 4.58
C THR A 36 10.37 -17.02 3.49
N PRO A 37 10.18 -18.34 3.76
CA PRO A 37 10.27 -19.37 2.71
C PRO A 37 9.31 -19.19 1.54
N TRP A 38 8.30 -18.34 1.70
CA TRP A 38 7.27 -18.03 0.71
C TRP A 38 7.47 -16.66 0.02
N SER A 39 8.59 -15.97 0.33
CA SER A 39 8.91 -14.71 -0.33
C SER A 39 9.35 -14.96 -1.77
N ASP A 40 8.86 -14.11 -2.67
CA ASP A 40 9.25 -13.96 -4.06
C ASP A 40 10.39 -12.96 -4.24
N LEU A 41 10.85 -12.83 -5.47
CA LEU A 41 11.78 -11.78 -5.90
C LEU A 41 11.01 -10.79 -6.77
N ASP A 42 10.74 -9.61 -6.25
CA ASP A 42 10.11 -8.51 -6.98
C ASP A 42 11.20 -7.74 -7.73
N ILE A 43 11.25 -7.86 -9.06
CA ILE A 43 12.28 -7.22 -9.88
C ILE A 43 11.64 -6.21 -10.83
N VAL A 44 12.04 -4.95 -10.70
CA VAL A 44 11.70 -3.90 -11.67
C VAL A 44 12.85 -3.79 -12.68
N VAL A 45 12.51 -3.81 -13.98
CA VAL A 45 13.47 -3.65 -15.06
C VAL A 45 13.01 -2.49 -15.95
N VAL A 46 13.90 -1.59 -16.29
CA VAL A 46 13.63 -0.49 -17.23
C VAL A 46 14.41 -0.73 -18.53
N LEU A 47 13.69 -0.79 -19.65
CA LEU A 47 14.22 -0.95 -20.99
C LEU A 47 14.04 0.35 -21.79
N ASP A 48 14.84 0.50 -22.85
CA ASP A 48 14.73 1.63 -23.78
C ASP A 48 13.45 1.58 -24.66
N GLY A 49 12.86 0.38 -24.84
CA GLY A 49 11.67 0.19 -25.67
C GLY A 49 11.10 -1.22 -25.61
N PRO A 50 10.49 -1.68 -26.72
CA PRO A 50 9.93 -3.03 -26.78
C PRO A 50 10.92 -4.12 -26.36
N PRO A 51 10.44 -5.18 -25.68
CA PRO A 51 9.02 -5.58 -25.48
C PRO A 51 8.31 -4.91 -24.29
N ALA A 52 8.95 -3.99 -23.54
CA ALA A 52 8.30 -3.28 -22.43
C ALA A 52 7.13 -2.37 -22.93
N PRO A 53 6.05 -2.15 -22.09
CA PRO A 53 5.90 -2.64 -20.72
C PRO A 53 5.23 -4.01 -20.67
N PHE A 54 5.61 -4.85 -19.70
CA PHE A 54 4.89 -6.10 -19.37
C PHE A 54 5.16 -6.54 -17.93
N ARG A 55 4.34 -7.44 -17.41
CA ARG A 55 4.54 -8.15 -16.14
C ARG A 55 4.57 -9.65 -16.39
N GLU A 56 5.49 -10.33 -15.72
CA GLU A 56 5.64 -11.78 -15.83
C GLU A 56 5.96 -12.37 -14.46
N THR A 57 5.36 -13.53 -14.16
CA THR A 57 5.75 -14.35 -13.01
C THR A 57 6.34 -15.65 -13.52
N LEU A 58 7.54 -15.97 -13.06
CA LEU A 58 8.27 -17.16 -13.50
C LEU A 58 8.99 -17.87 -12.34
N ARG A 59 9.56 -19.05 -12.62
CA ARG A 59 10.52 -19.71 -11.71
C ARG A 59 11.93 -19.54 -12.25
N PHE A 60 12.83 -19.12 -11.34
CA PHE A 60 14.24 -19.03 -11.65
C PHE A 60 15.08 -19.49 -10.44
N GLU A 61 15.92 -20.49 -10.63
CA GLU A 61 16.79 -21.08 -9.57
C GLU A 61 16.04 -21.43 -8.26
N GLY A 62 14.80 -21.93 -8.40
CA GLY A 62 13.96 -22.30 -7.26
C GLY A 62 13.14 -21.19 -6.64
N TRP A 63 13.33 -19.93 -7.08
CA TRP A 63 12.54 -18.78 -6.63
C TRP A 63 11.33 -18.55 -7.54
N ILE A 64 10.23 -18.05 -6.94
CA ILE A 64 9.20 -17.33 -7.69
C ILE A 64 9.74 -15.92 -7.91
N VAL A 65 9.69 -15.46 -9.15
CA VAL A 65 10.14 -14.11 -9.53
C VAL A 65 8.97 -13.38 -10.17
N GLU A 66 8.68 -12.18 -9.70
CA GLU A 66 7.75 -11.25 -10.33
C GLU A 66 8.56 -10.14 -11.03
N LEU A 67 8.44 -10.11 -12.36
CA LEU A 67 9.06 -9.11 -13.21
C LEU A 67 8.08 -7.99 -13.53
N PHE A 68 8.49 -6.76 -13.28
CA PHE A 68 7.81 -5.52 -13.65
C PHE A 68 8.67 -4.81 -14.68
N VAL A 69 8.51 -5.18 -15.96
CA VAL A 69 9.35 -4.65 -17.04
C VAL A 69 8.67 -3.41 -17.61
N GLN A 70 9.39 -2.30 -17.60
CA GLN A 70 8.90 -0.98 -17.93
C GLN A 70 9.79 -0.28 -18.97
N THR A 71 9.27 0.74 -19.62
CA THR A 71 10.04 1.82 -20.23
C THR A 71 10.09 3.01 -19.28
N GLU A 72 10.93 4.01 -19.56
CA GLU A 72 10.92 5.26 -18.79
C GLU A 72 9.52 5.89 -18.76
N THR A 73 8.87 6.02 -19.91
CA THR A 73 7.51 6.57 -20.00
C THR A 73 6.48 5.74 -19.23
N SER A 74 6.54 4.41 -19.33
CA SER A 74 5.54 3.56 -18.66
C SER A 74 5.72 3.52 -17.16
N ILE A 75 6.94 3.56 -16.65
CA ILE A 75 7.17 3.55 -15.19
C ILE A 75 6.62 4.84 -14.55
N GLU A 76 6.80 5.99 -15.20
CA GLU A 76 6.25 7.27 -14.75
C GLU A 76 4.72 7.26 -14.77
N TYR A 77 4.12 6.75 -15.84
CA TYR A 77 2.67 6.58 -15.93
C TYR A 77 2.13 5.73 -14.76
N TYR A 78 2.75 4.57 -14.47
CA TYR A 78 2.30 3.72 -13.37
C TYR A 78 2.57 4.32 -11.99
N TRP A 79 3.61 5.12 -11.81
CA TRP A 79 3.80 5.91 -10.58
C TRP A 79 2.66 6.91 -10.38
N GLY A 80 2.18 7.54 -11.46
CA GLY A 80 0.99 8.40 -11.42
C GLY A 80 -0.27 7.64 -11.02
N VAL A 81 -0.54 6.49 -11.65
CA VAL A 81 -1.69 5.63 -11.32
C VAL A 81 -1.63 5.14 -9.85
N ASP A 82 -0.45 4.79 -9.37
CA ASP A 82 -0.25 4.41 -7.96
C ASP A 82 -0.51 5.61 -7.03
N ALA A 83 -0.07 6.80 -7.40
CA ALA A 83 -0.29 8.03 -6.63
C ALA A 83 -1.77 8.41 -6.52
N GLU A 84 -2.55 8.31 -7.60
CA GLU A 84 -4.00 8.50 -7.59
C GLU A 84 -4.71 7.56 -6.60
N ARG A 85 -4.21 6.34 -6.47
CA ARG A 85 -4.69 5.33 -5.51
C ARG A 85 -4.09 5.48 -4.12
N ARG A 86 -3.28 6.51 -3.90
CA ARG A 86 -2.51 6.77 -2.67
C ARG A 86 -1.66 5.56 -2.24
N ARG A 87 -1.17 4.76 -3.19
CA ARG A 87 -0.35 3.56 -2.98
C ARG A 87 0.93 3.67 -3.81
N THR A 88 1.96 2.98 -3.36
CA THR A 88 3.29 3.16 -3.93
C THR A 88 4.07 1.85 -4.11
N PRO A 89 3.46 0.74 -4.59
CA PRO A 89 4.20 -0.52 -4.68
C PRO A 89 5.37 -0.42 -5.65
N LEU A 90 5.13 0.00 -6.90
CA LEU A 90 6.18 0.10 -7.92
C LEU A 90 7.20 1.20 -7.57
N LEU A 91 6.72 2.34 -7.06
CA LEU A 91 7.56 3.46 -6.66
C LEU A 91 8.54 3.04 -5.54
N ARG A 92 8.06 2.30 -4.54
CA ARG A 92 8.89 1.78 -3.45
C ARG A 92 9.84 0.68 -3.87
N MET A 93 9.45 -0.18 -4.81
CA MET A 93 10.37 -1.19 -5.35
C MET A 93 11.60 -0.56 -5.99
N VAL A 94 11.46 0.64 -6.57
CA VAL A 94 12.59 1.41 -7.11
C VAL A 94 13.30 2.18 -6.01
N ALA A 95 12.59 2.97 -5.20
CA ALA A 95 13.19 3.85 -4.20
C ALA A 95 13.99 3.10 -3.13
N ASP A 96 13.42 1.99 -2.62
CA ASP A 96 14.01 1.18 -1.55
C ASP A 96 14.79 -0.03 -2.11
N GLY A 97 14.80 -0.20 -3.44
CA GLY A 97 15.36 -1.37 -4.12
C GLY A 97 16.87 -1.42 -4.18
N VAL A 98 17.41 -2.63 -4.23
CA VAL A 98 18.83 -2.86 -4.52
C VAL A 98 19.04 -2.78 -6.03
N ILE A 99 19.95 -1.91 -6.47
CA ILE A 99 20.31 -1.78 -7.89
C ILE A 99 20.97 -3.08 -8.37
N LEU A 100 20.43 -3.67 -9.44
CA LEU A 100 20.93 -4.89 -10.08
C LEU A 100 21.64 -4.61 -11.41
N ALA A 101 21.25 -3.53 -12.11
CA ALA A 101 21.84 -3.08 -13.37
C ALA A 101 21.71 -1.56 -13.51
N GLY A 102 22.58 -0.96 -14.32
CA GLY A 102 22.58 0.49 -14.59
C GLY A 102 23.13 1.36 -13.47
N GLY A 103 23.93 0.80 -12.55
CA GLY A 103 24.47 1.52 -11.37
C GLY A 103 25.37 2.71 -11.75
N ASP A 104 26.09 2.63 -12.85
CA ASP A 104 26.96 3.71 -13.37
C ASP A 104 26.21 4.64 -14.35
N GLY A 105 24.89 4.52 -14.45
CA GLY A 105 24.05 5.23 -15.43
C GLY A 105 22.69 5.66 -14.89
N ALA A 106 21.62 5.15 -15.51
CA ALA A 106 20.25 5.60 -15.26
C ALA A 106 19.65 5.17 -13.90
N ALA A 107 20.10 4.05 -13.30
CA ALA A 107 19.47 3.52 -12.09
C ALA A 107 19.48 4.48 -10.90
N PRO A 108 20.57 5.19 -10.56
CA PRO A 108 20.57 6.19 -9.51
C PRO A 108 19.54 7.31 -9.75
N ALA A 109 19.42 7.80 -11.00
CA ALA A 109 18.47 8.86 -11.33
C ALA A 109 17.01 8.41 -11.16
N PHE A 110 16.65 7.17 -11.55
CA PHE A 110 15.33 6.59 -11.27
C PHE A 110 15.07 6.50 -9.75
N GLN A 111 16.07 6.07 -9.00
CA GLN A 111 15.96 5.92 -7.56
C GLN A 111 15.78 7.28 -6.86
N GLU A 112 16.54 8.30 -7.23
CA GLU A 112 16.40 9.67 -6.72
C GLU A 112 15.02 10.24 -7.02
N ARG A 113 14.51 10.08 -8.24
CA ARG A 113 13.15 10.51 -8.62
C ARG A 113 12.09 9.79 -7.81
N ALA A 114 12.21 8.48 -7.62
CA ALA A 114 11.30 7.70 -6.83
C ALA A 114 11.29 8.13 -5.36
N VAL A 115 12.46 8.39 -4.77
CA VAL A 115 12.61 8.92 -3.41
C VAL A 115 11.97 10.30 -3.28
N ALA A 116 12.20 11.19 -4.24
CA ALA A 116 11.61 12.54 -4.25
C ALA A 116 10.06 12.48 -4.30
N LEU A 117 9.49 11.62 -5.17
CA LEU A 117 8.04 11.43 -5.26
C LEU A 117 7.44 10.85 -3.96
N LEU A 118 8.13 9.89 -3.33
CA LEU A 118 7.70 9.37 -2.03
C LEU A 118 7.71 10.45 -0.95
N ALA A 119 8.74 11.30 -0.93
CA ALA A 119 8.88 12.38 0.04
C ALA A 119 7.85 13.50 -0.16
N ALA A 120 7.46 13.77 -1.41
CA ALA A 120 6.41 14.74 -1.72
C ALA A 120 5.04 14.34 -1.14
N GLY A 121 4.81 13.05 -0.94
CA GLY A 121 3.53 12.54 -0.44
C GLY A 121 2.46 12.47 -1.54
N PRO A 122 1.29 11.91 -1.22
CA PRO A 122 0.15 11.89 -2.14
C PRO A 122 -0.51 13.28 -2.21
N ALA A 123 -1.34 13.50 -3.23
CA ALA A 123 -2.19 14.69 -3.27
C ALA A 123 -3.05 14.80 -2.00
N ALA A 124 -3.17 16.00 -1.45
CA ALA A 124 -4.00 16.20 -0.26
C ALA A 124 -5.46 15.87 -0.57
N PRO A 125 -6.17 15.12 0.29
CA PRO A 125 -7.59 14.92 0.13
C PRO A 125 -8.31 16.26 0.35
N ASP A 126 -9.42 16.49 -0.36
CA ASP A 126 -10.31 17.58 -0.04
C ASP A 126 -11.13 17.29 1.24
N ALA A 127 -11.74 18.33 1.79
CA ALA A 127 -12.52 18.21 3.02
C ALA A 127 -13.73 17.27 2.85
N GLU A 128 -14.39 17.29 1.67
CA GLU A 128 -15.53 16.43 1.38
C GLU A 128 -15.13 14.95 1.42
N THR A 129 -13.99 14.60 0.84
CA THR A 129 -13.43 13.24 0.90
C THR A 129 -13.14 12.81 2.35
N VAL A 130 -12.54 13.68 3.16
CA VAL A 130 -12.26 13.37 4.56
C VAL A 130 -13.56 13.19 5.35
N ASP A 131 -14.52 14.09 5.19
CA ASP A 131 -15.82 14.04 5.89
C ASP A 131 -16.63 12.83 5.48
N TYR A 132 -16.61 12.44 4.20
CA TYR A 132 -17.24 11.22 3.73
C TYR A 132 -16.66 9.97 4.37
N GLN A 133 -15.35 9.89 4.49
CA GLN A 133 -14.69 8.75 5.15
C GLN A 133 -14.92 8.74 6.67
N ARG A 134 -15.00 9.92 7.31
CA ARG A 134 -15.40 10.03 8.72
C ARG A 134 -16.81 9.50 8.95
N TYR A 135 -17.75 9.90 8.08
CA TYR A 135 -19.13 9.43 8.12
C TYR A 135 -19.19 7.90 7.99
N LEU A 136 -18.56 7.31 6.96
CA LEU A 136 -18.55 5.87 6.75
C LEU A 136 -17.91 5.10 7.92
N LEU A 137 -16.84 5.64 8.50
CA LEU A 137 -16.17 5.00 9.63
C LEU A 137 -17.02 5.09 10.90
N THR A 138 -17.76 6.19 11.09
CA THR A 138 -18.70 6.35 12.20
C THR A 138 -19.88 5.36 12.08
N ASP A 139 -20.43 5.23 10.88
CA ASP A 139 -21.51 4.29 10.57
C ASP A 139 -21.09 2.83 10.86
N LEU A 140 -19.88 2.42 10.44
CA LEU A 140 -19.32 1.11 10.77
C LEU A 140 -19.14 0.88 12.29
N VAL A 141 -18.84 1.91 13.06
CA VAL A 141 -18.79 1.81 14.54
C VAL A 141 -20.17 1.51 15.11
N ASP A 142 -21.21 2.18 14.61
CA ASP A 142 -22.57 1.98 15.08
C ASP A 142 -23.13 0.61 14.63
N ASP A 143 -22.81 0.17 13.41
CA ASP A 143 -23.09 -1.19 12.95
C ASP A 143 -22.46 -2.23 13.88
N LEU A 144 -21.20 -2.07 14.26
CA LEU A 144 -20.53 -2.96 15.20
C LEU A 144 -21.21 -2.97 16.58
N ARG A 145 -21.70 -1.81 17.06
CA ARG A 145 -22.43 -1.70 18.33
C ARG A 145 -23.75 -2.44 18.29
N GLY A 146 -24.49 -2.32 17.20
CA GLY A 146 -25.84 -2.87 17.02
C GLY A 146 -25.87 -4.34 16.61
N CYS A 147 -24.82 -4.87 16.00
CA CYS A 147 -24.80 -6.23 15.46
C CYS A 147 -24.82 -7.29 16.57
N THR A 148 -25.63 -8.33 16.37
CA THR A 148 -25.73 -9.47 17.29
C THR A 148 -25.34 -10.81 16.68
N ASP A 149 -25.26 -10.88 15.34
CA ASP A 149 -24.84 -12.08 14.63
C ASP A 149 -23.31 -12.23 14.71
N PRO A 150 -22.78 -13.38 15.19
CA PRO A 150 -21.35 -13.56 15.37
C PRO A 150 -20.55 -13.62 14.06
N VAL A 151 -21.18 -14.00 12.94
CA VAL A 151 -20.51 -14.00 11.62
C VAL A 151 -20.39 -12.57 11.12
N GLU A 152 -21.47 -11.80 11.18
CA GLU A 152 -21.45 -10.38 10.79
C GLU A 152 -20.50 -9.57 11.67
N LEU A 153 -20.45 -9.83 12.99
CA LEU A 153 -19.49 -9.21 13.90
C LEU A 153 -18.04 -9.41 13.47
N ALA A 154 -17.69 -10.63 13.03
CA ALA A 154 -16.32 -10.91 12.58
C ALA A 154 -15.96 -10.12 11.31
N TYR A 155 -16.89 -10.00 10.36
CA TYR A 155 -16.71 -9.20 9.14
C TYR A 155 -16.65 -7.70 9.45
N LEU A 156 -17.56 -7.19 10.30
CA LEU A 156 -17.56 -5.79 10.72
C LEU A 156 -16.26 -5.41 11.44
N ALA A 157 -15.78 -6.24 12.36
CA ALA A 157 -14.54 -6.00 13.08
C ALA A 157 -13.32 -5.95 12.14
N ALA A 158 -13.25 -6.84 11.14
CA ALA A 158 -12.18 -6.84 10.15
C ALA A 158 -12.27 -5.60 9.24
N THR A 159 -13.47 -5.26 8.78
CA THR A 159 -13.73 -4.09 7.94
C THR A 159 -13.37 -2.80 8.68
N LEU A 160 -13.81 -2.66 9.93
CA LEU A 160 -13.57 -1.49 10.76
C LEU A 160 -12.07 -1.28 11.03
N MET A 161 -11.32 -2.36 11.33
CA MET A 161 -9.88 -2.31 11.51
C MET A 161 -9.17 -1.78 10.25
N LEU A 162 -9.55 -2.27 9.06
CA LEU A 162 -8.94 -1.84 7.80
C LEU A 162 -9.35 -0.40 7.43
N ALA A 163 -10.63 -0.06 7.60
CA ALA A 163 -11.15 1.27 7.31
C ALA A 163 -10.50 2.34 8.21
N ALA A 164 -10.36 2.08 9.50
CA ALA A 164 -9.66 2.98 10.42
C ALA A 164 -8.19 3.17 10.04
N SER A 165 -7.53 2.10 9.60
CA SER A 165 -6.14 2.17 9.13
C SER A 165 -5.99 3.04 7.88
N ASP A 166 -6.86 2.84 6.89
CA ASP A 166 -6.84 3.64 5.66
C ASP A 166 -7.24 5.10 5.94
N PHE A 167 -8.21 5.35 6.83
CA PHE A 167 -8.64 6.68 7.22
C PHE A 167 -7.54 7.49 7.93
N LEU A 168 -6.81 6.87 8.87
CA LEU A 168 -5.66 7.53 9.52
C LEU A 168 -4.65 8.05 8.50
N LEU A 169 -4.31 7.22 7.51
CA LEU A 169 -3.34 7.57 6.48
C LEU A 169 -3.90 8.63 5.51
N LEU A 170 -5.20 8.56 5.19
CA LEU A 170 -5.88 9.54 4.35
C LEU A 170 -5.90 10.92 5.02
N ALA A 171 -6.42 10.99 6.25
CA ALA A 171 -6.56 12.23 7.01
C ALA A 171 -5.20 12.88 7.31
N GLY A 172 -4.18 12.06 7.58
CA GLY A 172 -2.80 12.50 7.78
C GLY A 172 -2.04 12.81 6.49
N ASN A 173 -2.68 12.78 5.34
CA ASN A 173 -2.06 12.94 4.02
C ASN A 173 -0.84 12.03 3.81
N ARG A 174 -0.96 10.75 4.14
CA ARG A 174 0.08 9.74 4.01
C ARG A 174 -0.21 8.74 2.90
N TRP A 175 0.85 8.12 2.38
CA TRP A 175 0.73 6.98 1.49
C TRP A 175 0.11 5.79 2.21
N SER A 176 -0.93 5.18 1.63
CA SER A 176 -1.53 3.93 2.11
C SER A 176 -0.78 2.69 1.59
N ALA A 177 -1.18 1.53 2.06
CA ALA A 177 -0.64 0.24 1.65
C ALA A 177 -1.71 -0.86 1.76
N ARG A 178 -1.35 -2.10 1.40
CA ARG A 178 -2.21 -3.28 1.59
C ARG A 178 -1.48 -4.43 2.26
N GLY A 179 -2.27 -5.39 2.77
CA GLY A 179 -1.75 -6.60 3.39
C GLY A 179 -0.74 -6.30 4.49
N LYS A 180 0.37 -7.00 4.51
CA LYS A 180 1.43 -6.86 5.54
C LYS A 180 2.09 -5.46 5.60
N TRP A 181 1.89 -4.62 4.60
CA TRP A 181 2.47 -3.28 4.55
C TRP A 181 1.59 -2.24 5.24
N LEU A 182 0.26 -2.45 5.32
CA LEU A 182 -0.65 -1.49 5.96
C LEU A 182 -0.33 -1.27 7.45
N PRO A 183 -0.22 -2.30 8.30
CA PRO A 183 0.15 -2.10 9.70
C PRO A 183 1.52 -1.44 9.90
N ARG A 184 2.45 -1.62 8.95
CA ARG A 184 3.73 -0.91 8.98
C ARG A 184 3.57 0.58 8.74
N ARG A 185 2.69 0.97 7.80
CA ARG A 185 2.43 2.38 7.47
C ARG A 185 1.71 3.11 8.60
N ILE A 186 0.69 2.51 9.18
CA ILE A 186 0.02 3.13 10.33
C ILE A 186 0.95 3.20 11.55
N GLY A 187 1.83 2.23 11.74
CA GLY A 187 2.83 2.24 12.80
C GLY A 187 3.92 3.31 12.64
N GLU A 188 4.10 3.88 11.44
CA GLU A 188 4.95 5.07 11.22
C GLU A 188 4.29 6.36 11.75
N VAL A 189 2.95 6.36 11.89
CA VAL A 189 2.16 7.49 12.41
C VAL A 189 1.88 7.32 13.91
N ASP A 190 1.39 6.14 14.29
CA ASP A 190 1.12 5.73 15.68
C ASP A 190 1.65 4.31 15.88
N PRO A 191 2.82 4.14 16.54
CA PRO A 191 3.45 2.84 16.73
C PRO A 191 2.61 1.80 17.46
N ASP A 192 1.68 2.23 18.31
CA ASP A 192 0.85 1.35 19.14
C ASP A 192 -0.48 0.98 18.46
N LEU A 193 -0.93 1.77 17.49
CA LEU A 193 -2.24 1.58 16.86
C LEU A 193 -2.39 0.21 16.17
N PRO A 194 -1.40 -0.32 15.42
CA PRO A 194 -1.53 -1.66 14.84
C PRO A 194 -1.84 -2.73 15.88
N GLY A 195 -1.18 -2.67 17.03
CA GLY A 195 -1.41 -3.59 18.15
C GLY A 195 -2.80 -3.42 18.77
N ARG A 196 -3.24 -2.18 19.00
CA ARG A 196 -4.57 -1.88 19.55
C ARG A 196 -5.69 -2.34 18.64
N LEU A 197 -5.59 -2.11 17.32
CA LEU A 197 -6.59 -2.55 16.35
C LEU A 197 -6.68 -4.09 16.28
N VAL A 198 -5.55 -4.79 16.26
CA VAL A 198 -5.53 -6.27 16.25
C VAL A 198 -6.09 -6.84 17.56
N ALA A 199 -5.70 -6.29 18.71
CA ALA A 199 -6.22 -6.71 20.00
C ALA A 199 -7.73 -6.47 20.10
N GLY A 200 -8.22 -5.32 19.65
CA GLY A 200 -9.64 -5.00 19.63
C GLY A 200 -10.43 -5.92 18.68
N GLN A 201 -9.95 -6.14 17.46
CA GLN A 201 -10.57 -7.08 16.52
C GLN A 201 -10.65 -8.49 17.11
N ARG A 202 -9.60 -8.94 17.80
CA ARG A 202 -9.60 -10.24 18.48
C ARG A 202 -10.63 -10.29 19.62
N ALA A 203 -10.75 -9.25 20.45
CA ALA A 203 -11.73 -9.17 21.53
C ALA A 203 -13.16 -9.29 20.99
N VAL A 204 -13.48 -8.63 19.88
CA VAL A 204 -14.79 -8.79 19.21
C VAL A 204 -15.04 -10.25 18.81
N VAL A 205 -14.07 -10.87 18.11
CA VAL A 205 -14.29 -12.19 17.49
C VAL A 205 -14.30 -13.32 18.53
N VAL A 206 -13.47 -13.22 19.57
CA VAL A 206 -13.29 -14.31 20.55
C VAL A 206 -14.22 -14.14 21.74
N ASP A 207 -14.34 -12.91 22.24
CA ASP A 207 -14.99 -12.62 23.53
C ASP A 207 -16.33 -11.87 23.36
N GLY A 208 -16.65 -11.41 22.14
CA GLY A 208 -17.80 -10.55 21.86
C GLY A 208 -17.66 -9.12 22.42
N ASP A 209 -16.47 -8.79 22.94
CA ASP A 209 -16.19 -7.46 23.49
C ASP A 209 -15.81 -6.47 22.40
N ARG A 210 -16.67 -5.47 22.18
CA ARG A 210 -16.53 -4.47 21.11
C ARG A 210 -15.72 -3.26 21.54
N GLU A 211 -15.69 -2.97 22.84
CA GLU A 211 -15.17 -1.70 23.37
C GLU A 211 -13.71 -1.43 23.02
N PRO A 212 -12.78 -2.41 23.07
CA PRO A 212 -11.38 -2.14 22.71
C PRO A 212 -11.18 -1.72 21.26
N LEU A 213 -11.96 -2.31 20.32
CA LEU A 213 -11.89 -1.92 18.91
C LEU A 213 -12.51 -0.55 18.68
N ILE A 214 -13.69 -0.31 19.25
CA ILE A 214 -14.39 0.98 19.17
C ILE A 214 -13.50 2.09 19.71
N ALA A 215 -12.90 1.91 20.88
CA ALA A 215 -12.01 2.91 21.47
C ALA A 215 -10.80 3.24 20.57
N ALA A 216 -10.19 2.21 19.96
CA ALA A 216 -9.08 2.42 19.03
C ALA A 216 -9.51 3.20 17.77
N VAL A 217 -10.71 2.93 17.23
CA VAL A 217 -11.25 3.60 16.05
C VAL A 217 -11.69 5.03 16.37
N LEU A 218 -12.32 5.27 17.51
CA LEU A 218 -12.70 6.61 17.95
C LEU A 218 -11.46 7.51 18.12
N ALA A 219 -10.37 6.99 18.67
CA ALA A 219 -9.11 7.73 18.77
C ALA A 219 -8.57 8.13 17.38
N VAL A 220 -8.76 7.29 16.36
CA VAL A 220 -8.41 7.63 14.97
C VAL A 220 -9.34 8.72 14.43
N LEU A 221 -10.64 8.62 14.65
CA LEU A 221 -11.61 9.65 14.26
C LEU A 221 -11.31 10.99 14.93
N ASP A 222 -11.00 10.99 16.23
CA ASP A 222 -10.68 12.19 17.00
C ASP A 222 -9.48 12.97 16.43
N SER A 223 -8.51 12.29 15.83
CA SER A 223 -7.36 12.93 15.18
C SER A 223 -7.74 13.76 13.95
N ALA A 224 -8.97 13.59 13.43
CA ALA A 224 -9.46 14.27 12.23
C ALA A 224 -10.82 14.96 12.42
N GLY A 225 -11.14 15.37 13.66
CA GLY A 225 -12.36 16.13 13.98
C GLY A 225 -13.48 15.29 14.59
N GLY A 226 -13.21 14.05 14.97
CA GLY A 226 -14.16 13.17 15.68
C GLY A 226 -15.19 12.47 14.77
N PRO A 227 -16.11 11.69 15.36
CA PRO A 227 -17.22 11.06 14.63
C PRO A 227 -18.08 12.06 13.87
N LEU A 228 -18.67 11.65 12.76
CA LEU A 228 -19.54 12.48 11.94
C LEU A 228 -20.75 11.68 11.46
N GLN A 229 -21.95 12.06 11.90
CA GLN A 229 -23.22 11.51 11.43
C GLN A 229 -24.21 12.65 11.20
N GLU A 230 -24.71 13.28 12.28
CA GLU A 230 -25.62 14.40 12.18
C GLU A 230 -24.96 15.59 11.50
N GLY A 231 -25.64 16.17 10.51
CA GLY A 231 -25.13 17.27 9.70
C GLY A 231 -24.25 16.85 8.52
N PHE A 232 -23.95 15.55 8.33
CA PHE A 232 -23.30 15.08 7.10
C PHE A 232 -24.24 15.27 5.90
N MET A 233 -23.72 15.87 4.82
CA MET A 233 -24.45 16.05 3.57
C MET A 233 -23.50 15.76 2.40
N LEU A 234 -23.91 14.88 1.51
CA LEU A 234 -23.21 14.61 0.25
C LEU A 234 -24.10 15.00 -0.92
N SER A 235 -23.63 15.91 -1.75
CA SER A 235 -24.36 16.31 -2.96
C SER A 235 -24.21 15.25 -4.04
N GLY A 236 -25.32 14.72 -4.53
CA GLY A 236 -25.34 13.80 -5.67
C GLY A 236 -24.98 14.53 -6.98
N LYS A 237 -24.32 13.83 -7.91
CA LYS A 237 -24.18 14.33 -9.29
C LYS A 237 -25.54 14.24 -9.99
N ASP A 238 -26.01 15.36 -10.53
CA ASP A 238 -27.15 15.36 -11.42
C ASP A 238 -26.71 14.92 -12.84
N PRO A 239 -27.07 13.70 -13.30
CA PRO A 239 -26.65 13.21 -14.61
C PRO A 239 -27.25 14.01 -15.78
N GLY A 240 -28.24 14.88 -15.53
CA GLY A 240 -28.84 15.76 -16.52
C GLY A 240 -28.17 17.13 -16.66
N ARG A 241 -27.26 17.52 -15.76
CA ARG A 241 -26.46 18.74 -15.87
C ARG A 241 -25.08 18.39 -16.44
N ASN A 242 -24.90 18.56 -17.74
CA ASN A 242 -23.59 18.66 -18.35
C ASN A 242 -22.83 19.82 -17.68
N SER A 243 -21.64 19.53 -17.16
CA SER A 243 -20.70 20.57 -16.72
C SER A 243 -20.37 21.45 -17.97
N GLU A 244 -20.86 22.70 -17.98
CA GLU A 244 -20.36 23.73 -18.89
C GLU A 244 -18.89 24.07 -18.53
#